data_88a1085fbc4c486a2ab014ae451c531b
#
_entry.id   88a1085fbc4c486a2ab014ae451c531b
#
_cell.length_a   1.000
_cell.length_b   1.000
_cell.length_c   1.000
_cell.angle_alpha   90.00
_cell.angle_beta   90.00
_cell.angle_gamma   90.00
#
_symmetry.space_group_name_H-M   'P 1'
#
loop_
_entity.id
_entity.type
_entity.pdbx_description
1 polymer ?
#
loop_
_entity_poly.entity_id
_entity_poly.type
_entity_poly.pdbx_seq_one_letter_code
_entity_poly.pdbx_strand_id
1 'polypeptide(L)'
;RQILLDQGMLAVLGSTVILVIILAAFLIPMLSPFESNEQNLIGRLQGPGWSNGDGHRHWMGTDGLGRDVLTRVFIGARFSLFISFVAVFGSLMIGTVVGLVAGYRGGLVDDALMRLVDLQLAFPLVLLALALVALLGPSLYNVILVFTLTGWPVFARTIRANALMLKKRDFVEAARGLGASSVRIMFRHILPNSLGPLTVVATFEVAKVLIFESSLSFLG
;
A
#
# COMPACT_ATOMS: atom_id res chain seq x y z
N ARG A 1 26.12 -5.62 -20.10
CA ARG A 1 25.98 -4.15 -20.19
C ARG A 1 24.61 -3.77 -20.75
N GLN A 2 24.09 -4.42 -21.82
CA GLN A 2 22.75 -4.18 -22.36
C GLN A 2 21.65 -4.52 -21.35
N ILE A 3 21.70 -5.68 -20.67
CA ILE A 3 20.70 -6.09 -19.65
C ILE A 3 20.60 -5.06 -18.51
N LEU A 4 21.70 -4.46 -18.07
CA LEU A 4 21.67 -3.44 -17.02
C LEU A 4 21.08 -2.10 -17.52
N LEU A 5 21.28 -1.76 -18.79
CA LEU A 5 20.68 -0.58 -19.42
C LEU A 5 19.17 -0.77 -19.60
N ASP A 6 18.73 -1.97 -20.03
CA ASP A 6 17.31 -2.30 -20.18
C ASP A 6 16.56 -2.30 -18.85
N GLN A 7 17.19 -2.84 -17.79
CA GLN A 7 16.62 -2.80 -16.44
C GLN A 7 16.48 -1.37 -15.90
N GLY A 8 17.49 -0.52 -16.15
CA GLY A 8 17.44 0.89 -15.78
C GLY A 8 16.32 1.64 -16.52
N MET A 9 16.16 1.38 -17.80
CA MET A 9 15.12 2.00 -18.63
C MET A 9 13.70 1.60 -18.18
N LEU A 10 13.47 0.32 -17.87
CA LEU A 10 12.18 -0.16 -17.37
C LEU A 10 11.84 0.45 -16.00
N ALA A 11 12.82 0.58 -15.13
CA ALA A 11 12.62 1.22 -13.82
C ALA A 11 12.27 2.71 -13.97
N VAL A 12 12.95 3.42 -14.88
CA VAL A 12 12.66 4.83 -15.18
C VAL A 12 11.27 4.98 -15.79
N LEU A 13 10.89 4.14 -16.75
CA LEU A 13 9.55 4.17 -17.34
C LEU A 13 8.47 3.90 -16.30
N GLY A 14 8.63 2.85 -15.48
CA GLY A 14 7.68 2.52 -14.43
C GLY A 14 7.51 3.62 -13.39
N SER A 15 8.63 4.19 -12.92
CA SER A 15 8.59 5.31 -11.97
C SER A 15 7.97 6.58 -12.56
N THR A 16 8.23 6.85 -13.84
CA THR A 16 7.64 7.99 -14.56
C THR A 16 6.12 7.82 -14.67
N VAL A 17 5.63 6.64 -15.05
CA VAL A 17 4.19 6.35 -15.14
C VAL A 17 3.52 6.53 -13.77
N ILE A 18 4.10 5.98 -12.71
CA ILE A 18 3.58 6.14 -11.35
C ILE A 18 3.54 7.62 -10.94
N LEU A 19 4.61 8.36 -11.20
CA LEU A 19 4.67 9.79 -10.91
C LEU A 19 3.59 10.57 -11.66
N VAL A 20 3.39 10.30 -12.94
CA VAL A 20 2.34 10.93 -13.76
C VAL A 20 0.96 10.63 -13.19
N ILE A 21 0.68 9.38 -12.81
CA ILE A 21 -0.61 9.01 -12.20
C ILE A 21 -0.84 9.75 -10.88
N ILE A 22 0.18 9.80 -10.01
CA ILE A 22 0.10 10.53 -8.74
C ILE A 22 -0.15 12.01 -8.98
N LEU A 23 0.63 12.63 -9.86
CA LEU A 23 0.43 14.04 -10.20
C LEU A 23 -0.96 14.31 -10.77
N ALA A 24 -1.43 13.47 -11.69
CA ALA A 24 -2.76 13.58 -12.28
C ALA A 24 -3.87 13.44 -11.22
N ALA A 25 -3.73 12.52 -10.26
CA ALA A 25 -4.69 12.34 -9.17
C ALA A 25 -4.84 13.59 -8.29
N PHE A 26 -3.80 14.39 -8.17
CA PHE A 26 -3.85 15.64 -7.40
C PHE A 26 -4.20 16.86 -8.26
N LEU A 27 -3.62 16.99 -9.46
CA LEU A 27 -3.76 18.18 -10.28
C LEU A 27 -5.10 18.23 -11.02
N ILE A 28 -5.58 17.12 -11.57
CA ILE A 28 -6.81 17.11 -12.37
C ILE A 28 -8.03 17.55 -11.55
N PRO A 29 -8.29 17.04 -10.31
CA PRO A 29 -9.39 17.53 -9.51
C PRO A 29 -9.25 18.99 -9.08
N MET A 30 -8.01 19.51 -8.93
CA MET A 30 -7.79 20.92 -8.59
C MET A 30 -8.04 21.87 -9.76
N LEU A 31 -7.79 21.41 -10.98
CA LEU A 31 -7.95 22.19 -12.21
C LEU A 31 -9.32 21.99 -12.85
N SER A 32 -10.08 20.98 -12.39
CA SER A 32 -11.41 20.71 -12.91
C SER A 32 -12.38 21.83 -12.53
N PRO A 33 -13.17 22.34 -13.49
CA PRO A 33 -14.26 23.27 -13.19
C PRO A 33 -15.48 22.58 -12.55
N PHE A 34 -15.47 21.22 -12.48
CA PHE A 34 -16.60 20.44 -11.98
C PHE A 34 -16.34 19.95 -10.56
N GLU A 35 -17.33 20.07 -9.69
CA GLU A 35 -17.31 19.38 -8.39
C GLU A 35 -17.66 17.89 -8.55
N SER A 36 -17.00 17.04 -7.79
CA SER A 36 -17.16 15.56 -7.93
C SER A 36 -18.56 15.04 -7.63
N ASN A 37 -19.33 15.79 -6.83
CA ASN A 37 -20.67 15.41 -6.39
C ASN A 37 -21.77 16.25 -7.03
N GLU A 38 -21.44 17.22 -7.86
CA GLU A 38 -22.40 18.05 -8.58
C GLU A 38 -23.17 17.19 -9.57
N GLN A 39 -24.48 17.12 -9.40
CA GLN A 39 -25.38 16.31 -10.22
C GLN A 39 -26.08 17.17 -11.27
N ASN A 40 -26.04 16.72 -12.52
CA ASN A 40 -26.76 17.33 -13.62
C ASN A 40 -27.60 16.26 -14.34
N LEU A 41 -28.84 16.09 -13.90
CA LEU A 41 -29.71 15.05 -14.44
C LEU A 41 -30.07 15.24 -15.93
N ILE A 42 -29.96 16.46 -16.45
CA ILE A 42 -30.20 16.75 -17.89
C ILE A 42 -29.00 16.24 -18.71
N GLY A 43 -27.79 16.38 -18.18
CA GLY A 43 -26.56 15.94 -18.80
C GLY A 43 -26.12 14.53 -18.44
N ARG A 44 -27.03 13.62 -18.05
CA ARG A 44 -26.68 12.24 -17.65
C ARG A 44 -26.28 11.39 -18.83
N LEU A 45 -25.33 10.48 -18.63
CA LEU A 45 -24.87 9.47 -19.62
C LEU A 45 -24.43 10.08 -20.97
N GLN A 46 -23.87 11.27 -20.92
CA GLN A 46 -23.34 11.94 -22.11
C GLN A 46 -21.94 11.40 -22.45
N GLY A 47 -21.64 11.29 -23.73
CA GLY A 47 -20.36 10.79 -24.25
C GLY A 47 -19.19 11.75 -23.98
N PRO A 48 -17.93 11.25 -24.17
CA PRO A 48 -16.75 12.07 -24.06
C PRO A 48 -16.79 13.34 -24.91
N GLY A 49 -16.38 14.47 -24.32
CA GLY A 49 -16.34 15.78 -24.98
C GLY A 49 -17.65 16.54 -24.95
N TRP A 50 -18.70 16.03 -24.34
CA TRP A 50 -19.97 16.73 -24.19
C TRP A 50 -19.83 18.01 -23.36
N SER A 51 -20.60 19.04 -23.71
CA SER A 51 -20.66 20.34 -23.01
C SER A 51 -22.11 20.73 -22.76
N ASN A 52 -22.38 21.21 -21.57
CA ASN A 52 -23.71 21.69 -21.16
C ASN A 52 -24.03 23.12 -21.67
N GLY A 53 -23.21 23.67 -22.56
CA GLY A 53 -23.37 25.05 -23.02
C GLY A 53 -22.65 26.09 -22.16
N ASP A 54 -22.12 25.72 -20.99
CA ASP A 54 -21.43 26.62 -20.03
C ASP A 54 -19.95 26.87 -20.40
N GLY A 55 -19.52 26.44 -21.61
CA GLY A 55 -18.13 26.57 -22.07
C GLY A 55 -17.18 25.51 -21.53
N HIS A 56 -17.61 24.69 -20.57
CA HIS A 56 -16.81 23.59 -20.01
C HIS A 56 -17.17 22.26 -20.66
N ARG A 57 -16.14 21.43 -20.91
CA ARG A 57 -16.30 20.12 -21.55
C ARG A 57 -16.03 18.99 -20.59
N HIS A 58 -16.93 18.01 -20.57
CA HIS A 58 -16.75 16.74 -19.86
C HIS A 58 -15.87 15.79 -20.69
N TRP A 59 -14.54 15.83 -20.47
CA TRP A 59 -13.56 15.12 -21.32
C TRP A 59 -13.81 13.61 -21.41
N MET A 60 -14.23 12.99 -20.30
CA MET A 60 -14.63 11.56 -20.27
C MET A 60 -16.15 11.36 -20.22
N GLY A 61 -16.93 12.42 -20.48
CA GLY A 61 -18.38 12.36 -20.39
C GLY A 61 -18.90 12.42 -18.97
N THR A 62 -20.17 12.03 -18.81
CA THR A 62 -20.89 12.08 -17.54
C THR A 62 -21.44 10.72 -17.14
N ASP A 63 -21.61 10.49 -15.84
CA ASP A 63 -22.17 9.26 -15.28
C ASP A 63 -23.73 9.26 -15.27
N GLY A 64 -24.33 8.22 -14.68
CA GLY A 64 -25.78 8.08 -14.57
C GLY A 64 -26.49 9.17 -13.76
N LEU A 65 -25.76 10.01 -13.03
CA LEU A 65 -26.26 11.18 -12.28
C LEU A 65 -25.82 12.51 -12.92
N GLY A 66 -25.16 12.44 -14.10
CA GLY A 66 -24.66 13.62 -14.82
C GLY A 66 -23.41 14.25 -14.22
N ARG A 67 -22.68 13.51 -13.36
CA ARG A 67 -21.42 13.99 -12.75
C ARG A 67 -20.25 13.76 -13.69
N ASP A 68 -19.23 14.62 -13.62
CA ASP A 68 -18.05 14.51 -14.46
C ASP A 68 -17.22 13.26 -14.15
N VAL A 69 -17.07 12.37 -15.13
CA VAL A 69 -16.38 11.09 -14.97
C VAL A 69 -14.89 11.29 -14.74
N LEU A 70 -14.23 12.23 -15.44
CA LEU A 70 -12.81 12.51 -15.30
C LEU A 70 -12.45 12.92 -13.86
N THR A 71 -13.15 13.91 -13.35
CA THR A 71 -12.94 14.40 -11.98
C THR A 71 -13.13 13.31 -10.94
N ARG A 72 -14.20 12.49 -11.11
CA ARG A 72 -14.49 11.38 -10.20
C ARG A 72 -13.43 10.28 -10.22
N VAL A 73 -12.92 9.91 -11.39
CA VAL A 73 -11.85 8.90 -11.53
C VAL A 73 -10.59 9.34 -10.77
N PHE A 74 -10.18 10.59 -10.92
CA PHE A 74 -8.95 11.06 -10.26
C PHE A 74 -9.13 11.33 -8.78
N ILE A 75 -10.31 11.73 -8.32
CA ILE A 75 -10.63 11.79 -6.89
C ILE A 75 -10.63 10.39 -6.27
N GLY A 76 -11.26 9.42 -6.95
CA GLY A 76 -11.21 8.01 -6.53
C GLY A 76 -9.78 7.49 -6.44
N ALA A 77 -8.97 7.72 -7.46
CA ALA A 77 -7.55 7.34 -7.47
C ALA A 77 -6.77 7.95 -6.29
N ARG A 78 -7.04 9.21 -5.95
CA ARG A 78 -6.43 9.87 -4.78
C ARG A 78 -6.77 9.16 -3.48
N PHE A 79 -8.06 8.78 -3.27
CA PHE A 79 -8.48 8.07 -2.07
C PHE A 79 -7.87 6.65 -2.02
N SER A 80 -7.89 5.91 -3.12
CA SER A 80 -7.31 4.56 -3.19
C SER A 80 -5.79 4.59 -2.93
N LEU A 81 -5.06 5.55 -3.49
CA LEU A 81 -3.64 5.77 -3.18
C LEU A 81 -3.42 6.06 -1.69
N PHE A 82 -4.20 6.96 -1.11
CA PHE A 82 -4.09 7.30 0.31
C PHE A 82 -4.33 6.09 1.21
N ILE A 83 -5.43 5.35 0.97
CA ILE A 83 -5.76 4.12 1.71
C ILE A 83 -4.59 3.13 1.64
N SER A 84 -4.10 2.87 0.42
CA SER A 84 -3.05 1.88 0.20
C SER A 84 -1.74 2.26 0.87
N PHE A 85 -1.31 3.52 0.76
CA PHE A 85 -0.08 3.97 1.41
C PHE A 85 -0.17 3.92 2.94
N VAL A 86 -1.27 4.39 3.52
CA VAL A 86 -1.43 4.40 4.98
C VAL A 86 -1.55 2.97 5.53
N ALA A 87 -2.31 2.10 4.87
CA ALA A 87 -2.46 0.71 5.28
C ALA A 87 -1.14 -0.07 5.18
N VAL A 88 -0.41 0.08 4.06
CA VAL A 88 0.89 -0.58 3.88
C VAL A 88 1.93 -0.05 4.85
N PHE A 89 1.94 1.26 5.13
CA PHE A 89 2.82 1.84 6.13
C PHE A 89 2.53 1.28 7.54
N GLY A 90 1.27 1.18 7.92
CA GLY A 90 0.87 0.54 9.19
C GLY A 90 1.28 -0.93 9.26
N SER A 91 1.03 -1.70 8.20
CA SER A 91 1.48 -3.10 8.08
C SER A 91 3.00 -3.24 8.17
N LEU A 92 3.74 -2.36 7.50
CA LEU A 92 5.20 -2.30 7.54
C LEU A 92 5.70 -2.06 8.96
N MET A 93 5.11 -1.12 9.70
CA MET A 93 5.51 -0.82 11.08
C MET A 93 5.30 -2.02 12.01
N ILE A 94 4.10 -2.61 11.98
CA ILE A 94 3.78 -3.79 12.82
C ILE A 94 4.68 -4.97 12.43
N GLY A 95 4.74 -5.30 11.15
CA GLY A 95 5.51 -6.45 10.67
C GLY A 95 7.00 -6.30 10.90
N THR A 96 7.55 -5.07 10.78
CA THR A 96 8.96 -4.80 11.08
C THR A 96 9.29 -5.07 12.54
N VAL A 97 8.49 -4.58 13.47
CA VAL A 97 8.73 -4.80 14.91
C VAL A 97 8.62 -6.30 15.23
N VAL A 98 7.56 -6.96 14.78
CA VAL A 98 7.36 -8.40 15.03
C VAL A 98 8.49 -9.22 14.41
N GLY A 99 8.84 -8.97 13.15
CA GLY A 99 9.88 -9.69 12.44
C GLY A 99 11.29 -9.49 13.03
N LEU A 100 11.63 -8.25 13.45
CA LEU A 100 12.89 -7.97 14.14
C LEU A 100 13.00 -8.73 15.47
N VAL A 101 11.94 -8.67 16.28
CA VAL A 101 11.92 -9.35 17.59
C VAL A 101 12.03 -10.88 17.41
N ALA A 102 11.24 -11.44 16.50
CA ALA A 102 11.25 -12.87 16.19
C ALA A 102 12.64 -13.32 15.69
N GLY A 103 13.15 -12.68 14.64
CA GLY A 103 14.43 -13.07 14.03
C GLY A 103 15.65 -12.84 14.91
N TYR A 104 15.65 -11.75 15.70
CA TYR A 104 16.80 -11.45 16.57
C TYR A 104 16.82 -12.34 17.82
N ARG A 105 15.71 -12.47 18.55
CA ARG A 105 15.63 -13.29 19.78
C ARG A 105 15.70 -14.77 19.49
N GLY A 106 14.95 -15.25 18.49
CA GLY A 106 14.85 -16.67 18.19
C GLY A 106 14.11 -17.50 19.25
N GLY A 107 14.23 -18.82 19.19
CA GLY A 107 13.65 -19.75 20.16
C GLY A 107 12.14 -19.62 20.33
N LEU A 108 11.63 -19.77 21.54
CA LEU A 108 10.19 -19.73 21.84
C LEU A 108 9.49 -18.43 21.43
N VAL A 109 10.21 -17.29 21.45
CA VAL A 109 9.64 -15.99 21.00
C VAL A 109 9.42 -16.01 19.50
N ASP A 110 10.38 -16.50 18.75
CA ASP A 110 10.26 -16.68 17.30
C ASP A 110 9.11 -17.63 16.96
N ASP A 111 9.07 -18.77 17.59
CA ASP A 111 8.03 -19.80 17.36
C ASP A 111 6.62 -19.24 17.66
N ALA A 112 6.45 -18.54 18.78
CA ALA A 112 5.15 -17.97 19.13
C ALA A 112 4.69 -16.89 18.15
N LEU A 113 5.59 -15.95 17.78
CA LEU A 113 5.27 -14.89 16.84
C LEU A 113 5.00 -15.42 15.43
N MET A 114 5.76 -16.43 14.99
CA MET A 114 5.52 -17.05 13.68
C MET A 114 4.25 -17.89 13.64
N ARG A 115 3.87 -18.54 14.73
CA ARG A 115 2.54 -19.19 14.82
C ARG A 115 1.40 -18.19 14.66
N LEU A 116 1.52 -17.00 15.25
CA LEU A 116 0.53 -15.93 15.06
C LEU A 116 0.46 -15.49 13.58
N VAL A 117 1.63 -15.32 12.94
CA VAL A 117 1.72 -15.03 11.51
C VAL A 117 1.05 -16.13 10.67
N ASP A 118 1.34 -17.40 10.99
CA ASP A 118 0.82 -18.55 10.25
C ASP A 118 -0.70 -18.68 10.42
N LEU A 119 -1.22 -18.46 11.63
CA LEU A 119 -2.66 -18.45 11.90
C LEU A 119 -3.36 -17.40 11.05
N GLN A 120 -2.81 -16.20 10.96
CA GLN A 120 -3.42 -15.15 10.15
C GLN A 120 -3.37 -15.45 8.65
N LEU A 121 -2.26 -16.00 8.16
CA LEU A 121 -2.11 -16.39 6.74
C LEU A 121 -2.91 -17.64 6.35
N ALA A 122 -3.41 -18.40 7.31
CA ALA A 122 -4.33 -19.51 7.06
C ALA A 122 -5.71 -19.03 6.56
N PHE A 123 -6.08 -17.77 6.85
CA PHE A 123 -7.32 -17.19 6.36
C PHE A 123 -7.11 -16.55 4.99
N PRO A 124 -7.99 -16.84 3.99
CA PRO A 124 -7.95 -16.12 2.72
C PRO A 124 -8.16 -14.64 2.94
N LEU A 125 -7.20 -13.80 2.45
CA LEU A 125 -7.16 -12.36 2.69
C LEU A 125 -8.50 -11.67 2.40
N VAL A 126 -9.10 -11.98 1.24
CA VAL A 126 -10.36 -11.35 0.81
C VAL A 126 -11.50 -11.69 1.77
N LEU A 127 -11.61 -12.94 2.20
CA LEU A 127 -12.65 -13.36 3.13
C LEU A 127 -12.49 -12.71 4.50
N LEU A 128 -11.25 -12.62 4.98
CA LEU A 128 -10.96 -11.95 6.25
C LEU A 128 -11.26 -10.44 6.16
N ALA A 129 -10.89 -9.79 5.05
CA ALA A 129 -11.18 -8.38 4.84
C ALA A 129 -12.69 -8.11 4.76
N LEU A 130 -13.45 -8.92 4.00
CA LEU A 130 -14.91 -8.81 3.92
C LEU A 130 -15.58 -9.00 5.29
N ALA A 131 -15.18 -10.02 6.05
CA ALA A 131 -15.70 -10.28 7.38
C ALA A 131 -15.46 -9.10 8.34
N LEU A 132 -14.23 -8.53 8.31
CA LEU A 132 -13.89 -7.39 9.17
C LEU A 132 -14.65 -6.12 8.76
N VAL A 133 -14.79 -5.83 7.45
CA VAL A 133 -15.58 -4.68 6.99
C VAL A 133 -17.06 -4.85 7.33
N ALA A 134 -17.61 -6.07 7.20
CA ALA A 134 -18.99 -6.35 7.59
C ALA A 134 -19.23 -6.14 9.09
N LEU A 135 -18.26 -6.44 9.94
CA LEU A 135 -18.37 -6.25 11.40
C LEU A 135 -18.17 -4.77 11.82
N LEU A 136 -17.20 -4.08 11.21
CA LEU A 136 -16.81 -2.72 11.60
C LEU A 136 -17.64 -1.65 10.90
N GLY A 137 -18.32 -2.00 9.81
CA GLY A 137 -19.05 -1.09 8.95
C GLY A 137 -18.18 -0.42 7.88
N PRO A 138 -18.81 0.12 6.82
CA PRO A 138 -18.14 0.76 5.70
C PRO A 138 -17.65 2.15 6.10
N SER A 139 -16.35 2.28 6.39
CA SER A 139 -15.69 3.58 6.58
C SER A 139 -14.26 3.52 6.08
N LEU A 140 -13.71 4.66 5.67
CA LEU A 140 -12.34 4.78 5.21
C LEU A 140 -11.34 4.29 6.27
N TYR A 141 -11.57 4.64 7.54
CA TYR A 141 -10.71 4.20 8.65
C TYR A 141 -10.75 2.69 8.86
N ASN A 142 -11.93 2.07 8.74
CA ASN A 142 -12.10 0.64 8.90
C ASN A 142 -11.38 -0.13 7.76
N VAL A 143 -11.47 0.36 6.53
CA VAL A 143 -10.75 -0.22 5.38
C VAL A 143 -9.25 -0.15 5.58
N ILE A 144 -8.70 1.02 6.00
CA ILE A 144 -7.28 1.17 6.32
C ILE A 144 -6.86 0.20 7.43
N LEU A 145 -7.65 0.12 8.51
CA LEU A 145 -7.38 -0.77 9.64
C LEU A 145 -7.37 -2.24 9.20
N VAL A 146 -8.34 -2.65 8.40
CA VAL A 146 -8.43 -4.01 7.87
C VAL A 146 -7.18 -4.36 7.05
N PHE A 147 -6.79 -3.54 6.09
CA PHE A 147 -5.59 -3.81 5.29
C PHE A 147 -4.31 -3.71 6.11
N THR A 148 -4.24 -2.84 7.12
CA THR A 148 -3.13 -2.80 8.07
C THR A 148 -3.00 -4.12 8.84
N LEU A 149 -4.11 -4.58 9.40
CA LEU A 149 -4.13 -5.82 10.20
C LEU A 149 -3.95 -7.09 9.37
N THR A 150 -4.26 -7.06 8.09
CA THR A 150 -4.09 -8.23 7.22
C THR A 150 -2.75 -8.27 6.49
N GLY A 151 -2.08 -7.14 6.30
CA GLY A 151 -0.84 -7.03 5.52
C GLY A 151 0.46 -7.25 6.29
N TRP A 152 0.50 -7.04 7.61
CA TRP A 152 1.73 -7.09 8.40
C TRP A 152 2.49 -8.44 8.39
N PRO A 153 1.85 -9.64 8.20
CA PRO A 153 2.55 -10.91 8.21
C PRO A 153 3.64 -11.05 7.15
N VAL A 154 3.42 -10.49 5.97
CA VAL A 154 4.39 -10.54 4.88
C VAL A 154 5.66 -9.78 5.26
N PHE A 155 5.51 -8.59 5.85
CA PHE A 155 6.64 -7.81 6.36
C PHE A 155 7.35 -8.51 7.53
N ALA A 156 6.59 -9.12 8.45
CA ALA A 156 7.16 -9.86 9.56
C ALA A 156 8.04 -11.02 9.11
N ARG A 157 7.59 -11.81 8.14
CA ARG A 157 8.40 -12.90 7.56
C ARG A 157 9.63 -12.39 6.83
N THR A 158 9.49 -11.31 6.06
CA THR A 158 10.62 -10.72 5.32
C THR A 158 11.70 -10.21 6.27
N ILE A 159 11.32 -9.42 7.28
CA ILE A 159 12.26 -8.90 8.27
C ILE A 159 12.87 -10.00 9.12
N ARG A 160 12.09 -10.98 9.53
CA ARG A 160 12.60 -12.13 10.28
C ARG A 160 13.70 -12.86 9.52
N ALA A 161 13.49 -13.14 8.24
CA ALA A 161 14.49 -13.81 7.40
C ALA A 161 15.80 -13.00 7.32
N ASN A 162 15.70 -11.68 7.09
CA ASN A 162 16.85 -10.80 7.08
C ASN A 162 17.54 -10.70 8.45
N ALA A 163 16.77 -10.62 9.54
CA ALA A 163 17.33 -10.56 10.89
C ALA A 163 18.08 -11.83 11.27
N LEU A 164 17.57 -13.00 10.89
CA LEU A 164 18.24 -14.29 11.08
C LEU A 164 19.59 -14.38 10.34
N MET A 165 19.65 -13.80 9.14
CA MET A 165 20.89 -13.77 8.33
C MET A 165 21.88 -12.73 8.88
N LEU A 166 21.40 -11.50 9.15
CA LEU A 166 22.25 -10.38 9.55
C LEU A 166 22.79 -10.52 10.96
N LYS A 167 22.07 -11.16 11.90
CA LYS A 167 22.55 -11.35 13.28
C LYS A 167 23.83 -12.19 13.42
N LYS A 168 24.18 -12.93 12.36
CA LYS A 168 25.39 -13.75 12.28
C LYS A 168 26.54 -13.05 11.55
N ARG A 169 26.38 -11.80 11.16
CA ARG A 169 27.42 -11.03 10.46
C ARG A 169 28.42 -10.43 11.44
N ASP A 170 29.67 -10.35 11.02
CA ASP A 170 30.81 -9.87 11.84
C ASP A 170 30.57 -8.49 12.46
N PHE A 171 29.94 -7.57 11.72
CA PHE A 171 29.65 -6.24 12.24
C PHE A 171 28.62 -6.23 13.36
N VAL A 172 27.68 -7.21 13.39
CA VAL A 172 26.71 -7.38 14.50
C VAL A 172 27.39 -8.02 15.70
N GLU A 173 28.28 -9.00 15.47
CA GLU A 173 29.05 -9.63 16.52
C GLU A 173 30.03 -8.64 17.16
N ALA A 174 30.72 -7.82 16.36
CA ALA A 174 31.57 -6.75 16.85
C ALA A 174 30.79 -5.72 17.69
N ALA A 175 29.60 -5.29 17.22
CA ALA A 175 28.75 -4.39 17.99
C ALA A 175 28.30 -5.00 19.32
N ARG A 176 28.02 -6.30 19.35
CA ARG A 176 27.68 -7.05 20.58
C ARG A 176 28.88 -7.13 21.52
N GLY A 177 30.07 -7.43 21.01
CA GLY A 177 31.32 -7.45 21.77
C GLY A 177 31.65 -6.09 22.42
N LEU A 178 31.28 -4.99 21.77
CA LEU A 178 31.39 -3.62 22.30
C LEU A 178 30.26 -3.22 23.26
N GLY A 179 29.39 -4.16 23.66
CA GLY A 179 28.33 -3.92 24.64
C GLY A 179 27.08 -3.24 24.11
N ALA A 180 26.84 -3.24 22.79
CA ALA A 180 25.62 -2.69 22.24
C ALA A 180 24.39 -3.47 22.70
N SER A 181 23.35 -2.77 23.15
CA SER A 181 22.07 -3.39 23.55
C SER A 181 21.35 -4.03 22.36
N SER A 182 20.54 -5.05 22.63
CA SER A 182 19.74 -5.75 21.60
C SER A 182 18.88 -4.78 20.77
N VAL A 183 18.25 -3.80 21.41
CA VAL A 183 17.45 -2.77 20.71
C VAL A 183 18.31 -1.95 19.77
N ARG A 184 19.50 -1.52 20.21
CA ARG A 184 20.45 -0.78 19.37
C ARG A 184 20.88 -1.62 18.17
N ILE A 185 21.18 -2.91 18.37
CA ILE A 185 21.55 -3.80 17.27
C ILE A 185 20.39 -3.95 16.27
N MET A 186 19.17 -4.20 16.74
CA MET A 186 18.01 -4.36 15.87
C MET A 186 17.75 -3.11 15.01
N PHE A 187 17.67 -1.93 15.63
CA PHE A 187 17.27 -0.71 14.94
C PHE A 187 18.41 0.01 14.21
N ARG A 188 19.67 -0.11 14.66
CA ARG A 188 20.79 0.61 14.07
C ARG A 188 21.66 -0.25 13.14
N HIS A 189 21.61 -1.56 13.27
CA HIS A 189 22.43 -2.47 12.46
C HIS A 189 21.60 -3.39 11.55
N ILE A 190 20.52 -4.00 12.06
CA ILE A 190 19.73 -4.96 11.27
C ILE A 190 18.71 -4.23 10.38
N LEU A 191 17.89 -3.36 10.95
CA LEU A 191 16.81 -2.69 10.22
C LEU A 191 17.31 -1.89 9.00
N PRO A 192 18.34 -1.03 9.10
CA PRO A 192 18.81 -0.27 7.95
C PRO A 192 19.31 -1.17 6.80
N ASN A 193 19.94 -2.29 7.13
CA ASN A 193 20.41 -3.28 6.15
C ASN A 193 19.27 -4.15 5.56
N SER A 194 18.07 -4.05 6.12
CA SER A 194 16.87 -4.74 5.64
C SER A 194 15.94 -3.83 4.82
N LEU A 195 16.23 -2.54 4.68
CA LEU A 195 15.36 -1.60 3.96
C LEU A 195 15.21 -1.96 2.48
N GLY A 196 16.28 -2.44 1.82
CA GLY A 196 16.20 -2.85 0.42
C GLY A 196 15.10 -3.89 0.16
N PRO A 197 15.15 -5.07 0.78
CA PRO A 197 14.07 -6.07 0.67
C PRO A 197 12.69 -5.54 1.09
N LEU A 198 12.63 -4.69 2.12
CA LEU A 198 11.37 -4.11 2.59
C LEU A 198 10.71 -3.18 1.57
N THR A 199 11.49 -2.33 0.91
CA THR A 199 10.95 -1.43 -0.13
C THR A 199 10.37 -2.21 -1.31
N VAL A 200 11.02 -3.29 -1.72
CA VAL A 200 10.50 -4.17 -2.77
C VAL A 200 9.16 -4.77 -2.35
N VAL A 201 9.09 -5.36 -1.16
CA VAL A 201 7.84 -5.92 -0.63
C VAL A 201 6.76 -4.86 -0.50
N ALA A 202 7.11 -3.66 0.00
CA ALA A 202 6.15 -2.57 0.18
C ALA A 202 5.52 -2.12 -1.15
N THR A 203 6.29 -2.05 -2.23
CA THR A 203 5.73 -1.70 -3.55
C THR A 203 4.73 -2.73 -4.06
N PHE A 204 5.01 -4.03 -3.90
CA PHE A 204 4.06 -5.08 -4.24
C PHE A 204 2.80 -5.05 -3.35
N GLU A 205 2.96 -4.79 -2.06
CA GLU A 205 1.83 -4.70 -1.14
C GLU A 205 0.94 -3.48 -1.46
N VAL A 206 1.49 -2.33 -1.85
CA VAL A 206 0.70 -1.17 -2.31
C VAL A 206 -0.15 -1.54 -3.53
N ALA A 207 0.45 -2.19 -4.54
CA ALA A 207 -0.28 -2.63 -5.72
C ALA A 207 -1.38 -3.63 -5.38
N LYS A 208 -1.09 -4.58 -4.49
CA LYS A 208 -2.05 -5.58 -4.01
C LYS A 208 -3.22 -4.94 -3.26
N VAL A 209 -2.95 -3.99 -2.36
CA VAL A 209 -3.99 -3.28 -1.60
C VAL A 209 -4.88 -2.46 -2.54
N LEU A 210 -4.32 -1.78 -3.56
CA LEU A 210 -5.10 -1.05 -4.57
C LEU A 210 -6.10 -1.97 -5.30
N ILE A 211 -5.67 -3.16 -5.70
CA ILE A 211 -6.54 -4.14 -6.39
C ILE A 211 -7.64 -4.64 -5.45
N PHE A 212 -7.28 -4.99 -4.21
CA PHE A 212 -8.25 -5.51 -3.26
C PHE A 212 -9.22 -4.45 -2.75
N GLU A 213 -8.77 -3.21 -2.54
CA GLU A 213 -9.64 -2.08 -2.18
C GLU A 213 -10.69 -1.84 -3.27
N SER A 214 -10.26 -1.79 -4.53
CA SER A 214 -11.18 -1.64 -5.66
C SER A 214 -12.17 -2.80 -5.75
N SER A 215 -11.73 -4.03 -5.51
CA SER A 215 -12.60 -5.21 -5.49
C SER A 215 -13.60 -5.15 -4.33
N LEU A 216 -13.15 -4.71 -3.14
CA LEU A 216 -14.00 -4.57 -1.95
C LEU A 216 -15.04 -3.47 -2.16
N SER A 217 -14.65 -2.34 -2.75
CA SER A 217 -15.52 -1.22 -3.09
C SER A 217 -16.59 -1.60 -4.12
N PHE A 218 -16.30 -2.57 -5.00
CA PHE A 218 -17.26 -3.11 -5.98
C PHE A 218 -18.26 -4.09 -5.36
N LEU A 219 -17.86 -4.81 -4.32
CA LEU A 219 -18.68 -5.82 -3.65
C LEU A 219 -19.65 -5.24 -2.59
N GLY A 220 -19.48 -3.97 -2.18
CA GLY A 220 -20.35 -3.30 -1.21
C GLY A 220 -19.70 -2.40 -0.25
#